data_f8513614f1866f0f277b446dbcb5ec6a
#
_entry.id   f8513614f1866f0f277b446dbcb5ec6a
#
_cell.length_a   1.000
_cell.length_b   1.000
_cell.length_c   1.000
_cell.angle_alpha   90.00
_cell.angle_beta   90.00
_cell.angle_gamma   90.00
#
_symmetry.space_group_name_H-M   'P 1'
#
loop_
_entity.id
_entity.type
_entity.pdbx_description
1 polymer ?
#
loop_
_entity_poly.entity_id
_entity_poly.type
_entity_poly.pdbx_seq_one_letter_code
_entity_poly.pdbx_strand_id
1 'polypeptide(L)'
;MKKRDRKKGGNMSDAQNNSASSQEYVVPVIEIDAYAPAKMADKVGQVGVAKARLSTLTVFALSILAGVFIALGAQLSMLVTHTATSNFGVNQVIGGAAFTLALVLIVIAGAELFTGNCLIAMSFMARKITGRDFAKNLIISFIGNFIGALTLVLWIYNSKQWAFSNYLLGAKIVLAANDKVNLSFGVAFTRGVLCNALVCLGIWLCYSGRSNLDKILALLWPITCLIACGFEHCVVNMWLIPMGIVLKGNSSVLAAIEKVQGKADLSNLTFFNGFMIDNLVPVVLGNLFGGIVLIAGVYWFIYLRPSKKI
;
A
#
# COMPACT_ATOMS: atom_id res chain seq x y z
N MET A 1 -85.80 -13.96 -62.62
CA MET A 1 -86.78 -13.77 -61.53
C MET A 1 -85.96 -13.35 -60.30
N LYS A 2 -85.99 -12.04 -59.94
CA LYS A 2 -86.59 -11.49 -58.73
C LYS A 2 -85.99 -12.15 -57.44
N LYS A 3 -85.41 -11.51 -56.48
CA LYS A 3 -85.59 -10.16 -55.85
C LYS A 3 -84.40 -9.99 -54.87
N ARG A 4 -83.71 -8.82 -54.76
CA ARG A 4 -83.96 -7.79 -53.73
C ARG A 4 -83.93 -8.35 -52.29
N ASP A 5 -83.28 -7.82 -51.31
CA ASP A 5 -82.83 -6.49 -51.00
C ASP A 5 -82.15 -6.50 -49.60
N ARG A 6 -81.33 -5.51 -49.39
CA ARG A 6 -81.15 -4.62 -48.21
C ARG A 6 -80.16 -5.07 -47.13
N LYS A 7 -79.04 -4.35 -47.10
CA LYS A 7 -78.75 -3.11 -46.36
C LYS A 7 -78.73 -3.23 -44.80
N LYS A 8 -77.65 -2.74 -44.32
CA LYS A 8 -77.35 -2.06 -43.02
C LYS A 8 -76.71 -2.97 -42.02
N GLY A 9 -75.73 -2.56 -41.35
CA GLY A 9 -75.10 -1.33 -40.96
C GLY A 9 -73.85 -1.61 -40.24
N GLY A 10 -73.01 -0.81 -40.34
CA GLY A 10 -71.86 -0.28 -39.73
C GLY A 10 -71.81 -0.37 -38.22
N ASN A 11 -70.62 -0.56 -37.78
CA ASN A 11 -69.94 0.24 -36.70
C ASN A 11 -68.60 -0.42 -36.51
N MET A 12 -67.56 0.24 -36.86
CA MET A 12 -66.68 1.06 -35.99
C MET A 12 -66.43 0.44 -34.62
N SER A 13 -65.26 -0.15 -34.51
CA SER A 13 -64.33 0.20 -33.40
C SER A 13 -63.07 -0.70 -33.45
N ASP A 14 -62.20 -0.35 -34.42
CA ASP A 14 -60.80 -0.71 -34.25
C ASP A 14 -60.26 0.14 -33.10
N ALA A 15 -60.45 -0.33 -31.85
CA ALA A 15 -59.71 0.17 -30.71
C ALA A 15 -58.32 -0.47 -30.76
N GLN A 16 -57.40 0.28 -31.33
CA GLN A 16 -55.98 0.04 -31.16
C GLN A 16 -55.66 0.03 -29.65
N ASN A 17 -55.50 -1.18 -29.12
CA ASN A 17 -54.93 -1.38 -27.81
C ASN A 17 -53.45 -1.05 -27.88
N ASN A 18 -53.11 0.24 -27.77
CA ASN A 18 -51.76 0.72 -27.43
C ASN A 18 -51.50 0.36 -25.96
N SER A 19 -51.12 -0.88 -25.72
CA SER A 19 -50.45 -1.24 -24.47
C SER A 19 -49.04 -0.61 -24.53
N ALA A 20 -48.95 0.66 -24.13
CA ALA A 20 -47.68 1.26 -23.76
C ALA A 20 -47.10 0.39 -22.65
N SER A 21 -46.08 -0.41 -22.98
CA SER A 21 -45.26 -1.08 -21.99
C SER A 21 -44.67 0.00 -21.13
N SER A 22 -45.19 0.19 -19.92
CA SER A 22 -44.56 0.96 -18.89
C SER A 22 -43.21 0.29 -18.61
N GLN A 23 -42.14 0.82 -19.18
CA GLN A 23 -40.79 0.49 -18.70
C GLN A 23 -40.76 0.95 -17.24
N GLU A 24 -40.81 -0.03 -16.36
CA GLU A 24 -40.57 0.16 -14.95
C GLU A 24 -39.14 0.69 -14.83
N TYR A 25 -38.99 1.99 -14.56
CA TYR A 25 -37.70 2.61 -14.22
C TYR A 25 -37.27 2.02 -12.89
N VAL A 26 -36.46 0.96 -12.94
CA VAL A 26 -35.75 0.46 -11.76
C VAL A 26 -34.75 1.53 -11.35
N VAL A 27 -35.14 2.36 -10.39
CA VAL A 27 -34.22 3.30 -9.76
C VAL A 27 -33.12 2.46 -9.11
N PRO A 28 -31.86 2.58 -9.53
CA PRO A 28 -30.79 1.81 -8.90
C PRO A 28 -30.72 2.17 -7.42
N VAL A 29 -30.95 1.20 -6.55
CA VAL A 29 -30.75 1.37 -5.12
C VAL A 29 -29.26 1.63 -4.90
N ILE A 30 -28.91 2.87 -4.61
CA ILE A 30 -27.53 3.24 -4.24
C ILE A 30 -27.33 2.71 -2.82
N GLU A 31 -26.69 1.54 -2.71
CA GLU A 31 -26.24 1.05 -1.41
C GLU A 31 -25.20 2.05 -0.84
N ILE A 32 -25.53 2.72 0.24
CA ILE A 32 -24.66 3.73 0.91
C ILE A 32 -23.70 3.06 1.88
N ASP A 33 -24.05 1.90 2.43
CA ASP A 33 -23.26 1.19 3.42
C ASP A 33 -21.89 0.74 2.90
N ALA A 34 -20.92 0.68 3.80
CA ALA A 34 -19.60 0.10 3.54
C ALA A 34 -19.72 -1.36 3.06
N TYR A 35 -18.76 -1.80 2.23
CA TYR A 35 -18.79 -3.17 1.74
C TYR A 35 -18.47 -4.18 2.85
N ALA A 36 -19.30 -5.20 2.97
CA ALA A 36 -19.06 -6.33 3.87
C ALA A 36 -17.79 -7.12 3.47
N PRO A 37 -17.11 -7.79 4.42
CA PRO A 37 -15.85 -8.49 4.17
C PRO A 37 -15.86 -9.48 3.00
N ALA A 38 -16.96 -10.20 2.77
CA ALA A 38 -17.06 -11.09 1.61
C ALA A 38 -17.02 -10.33 0.27
N LYS A 39 -17.72 -9.19 0.18
CA LYS A 39 -17.67 -8.31 -1.01
C LYS A 39 -16.28 -7.66 -1.17
N MET A 40 -15.59 -7.36 -0.06
CA MET A 40 -14.20 -6.87 -0.11
C MET A 40 -13.27 -7.93 -0.69
N ALA A 41 -13.41 -9.19 -0.30
CA ALA A 41 -12.62 -10.29 -0.84
C ALA A 41 -12.79 -10.44 -2.37
N ASP A 42 -14.02 -10.35 -2.86
CA ASP A 42 -14.30 -10.37 -4.30
C ASP A 42 -13.63 -9.21 -5.03
N LYS A 43 -13.70 -7.99 -4.48
CA LYS A 43 -13.04 -6.81 -5.04
C LYS A 43 -11.52 -6.99 -5.09
N VAL A 44 -10.90 -7.44 -3.99
CA VAL A 44 -9.45 -7.70 -3.95
C VAL A 44 -9.08 -8.73 -5.02
N GLY A 45 -9.87 -9.81 -5.16
CA GLY A 45 -9.67 -10.81 -6.20
C GLY A 45 -9.77 -10.24 -7.62
N GLN A 46 -10.70 -9.31 -7.89
CA GLN A 46 -10.84 -8.65 -9.19
C GLN A 46 -9.69 -7.67 -9.47
N VAL A 47 -9.33 -6.85 -8.49
CA VAL A 47 -8.21 -5.90 -8.59
C VAL A 47 -6.90 -6.64 -8.78
N GLY A 48 -6.68 -7.77 -8.10
CA GLY A 48 -5.49 -8.60 -8.31
C GLY A 48 -5.37 -9.12 -9.74
N VAL A 49 -6.48 -9.51 -10.38
CA VAL A 49 -6.49 -9.88 -11.81
C VAL A 49 -6.17 -8.68 -12.69
N ALA A 50 -6.75 -7.52 -12.42
CA ALA A 50 -6.49 -6.30 -13.19
C ALA A 50 -5.01 -5.89 -13.11
N LYS A 51 -4.42 -5.88 -11.91
CA LYS A 51 -3.00 -5.58 -11.68
C LYS A 51 -2.07 -6.58 -12.38
N ALA A 52 -2.38 -7.87 -12.33
CA ALA A 52 -1.58 -8.91 -12.98
C ALA A 52 -1.56 -8.80 -14.52
N ARG A 53 -2.59 -8.17 -15.11
CA ARG A 53 -2.73 -7.95 -16.57
C ARG A 53 -2.10 -6.64 -17.05
N LEU A 54 -1.65 -5.76 -16.17
CA LEU A 54 -0.96 -4.54 -16.57
C LEU A 54 0.31 -4.86 -17.37
N SER A 55 0.65 -3.96 -18.31
CA SER A 55 1.90 -4.08 -19.05
C SER A 55 3.10 -3.94 -18.09
N THR A 56 4.21 -4.60 -18.42
CA THR A 56 5.46 -4.51 -17.63
C THR A 56 5.88 -3.04 -17.41
N LEU A 57 5.81 -2.23 -18.47
CA LEU A 57 6.19 -0.82 -18.40
C LEU A 57 5.26 -0.02 -17.47
N THR A 58 3.96 -0.29 -17.52
CA THR A 58 2.98 0.37 -16.63
C THR A 58 3.24 0.00 -15.17
N VAL A 59 3.40 -1.29 -14.86
CA VAL A 59 3.73 -1.72 -13.49
C VAL A 59 5.02 -1.08 -13.02
N PHE A 60 6.07 -1.05 -13.85
CA PHE A 60 7.36 -0.49 -13.51
C PHE A 60 7.28 1.02 -13.21
N ALA A 61 6.62 1.80 -14.08
CA ALA A 61 6.46 3.25 -13.87
C ALA A 61 5.66 3.55 -12.59
N LEU A 62 4.53 2.86 -12.36
CA LEU A 62 3.74 3.02 -11.15
C LEU A 62 4.51 2.56 -9.90
N SER A 63 5.42 1.59 -10.04
CA SER A 63 6.25 1.14 -8.93
C SER A 63 7.33 2.14 -8.57
N ILE A 64 7.92 2.85 -9.53
CA ILE A 64 8.84 3.96 -9.24
C ILE A 64 8.12 5.04 -8.44
N LEU A 65 6.90 5.42 -8.85
CA LEU A 65 6.08 6.38 -8.10
C LEU A 65 5.81 5.90 -6.66
N ALA A 66 5.47 4.62 -6.48
CA ALA A 66 5.24 4.07 -5.14
C ALA A 66 6.49 4.15 -4.24
N GLY A 67 7.67 3.88 -4.79
CA GLY A 67 8.95 4.05 -4.08
C GLY A 67 9.17 5.49 -3.62
N VAL A 68 8.90 6.47 -4.50
CA VAL A 68 8.96 7.91 -4.18
C VAL A 68 7.93 8.26 -3.10
N PHE A 69 6.69 7.78 -3.20
CA PHE A 69 5.63 8.08 -2.22
C PHE A 69 5.94 7.51 -0.83
N ILE A 70 6.46 6.29 -0.76
CA ILE A 70 6.93 5.71 0.52
C ILE A 70 8.05 6.55 1.12
N ALA A 71 9.01 6.94 0.32
CA ALA A 71 10.14 7.72 0.76
C ALA A 71 9.73 9.15 1.22
N LEU A 72 8.75 9.80 0.56
CA LEU A 72 8.18 11.08 1.01
C LEU A 72 7.50 10.95 2.37
N GLY A 73 6.70 9.90 2.58
CA GLY A 73 6.08 9.66 3.89
C GLY A 73 7.11 9.36 4.98
N ALA A 74 8.18 8.61 4.65
CA ALA A 74 9.27 8.35 5.57
C ALA A 74 10.04 9.64 5.92
N GLN A 75 10.32 10.48 4.93
CA GLN A 75 10.96 11.79 5.17
C GLN A 75 10.09 12.70 6.05
N LEU A 76 8.78 12.75 5.81
CA LEU A 76 7.86 13.53 6.65
C LEU A 76 7.84 12.98 8.08
N SER A 77 7.81 11.67 8.27
CA SER A 77 7.89 11.03 9.59
C SER A 77 9.18 11.39 10.32
N MET A 78 10.34 11.34 9.64
CA MET A 78 11.61 11.76 10.19
C MET A 78 11.61 13.25 10.56
N LEU A 79 11.04 14.09 9.69
CA LEU A 79 10.97 15.55 9.90
C LEU A 79 10.14 15.91 11.15
N VAL A 80 8.95 15.35 11.32
CA VAL A 80 8.07 15.73 12.44
C VAL A 80 8.56 15.20 13.80
N THR A 81 9.49 14.22 13.78
CA THR A 81 9.97 13.56 15.01
C THR A 81 11.44 13.83 15.34
N HIS A 82 12.16 14.65 14.54
CA HIS A 82 13.62 14.81 14.72
C HIS A 82 14.02 15.62 15.96
N THR A 83 13.18 16.54 16.43
CA THR A 83 13.37 17.32 17.65
C THR A 83 12.35 16.91 18.72
N ALA A 84 12.26 15.60 18.99
CA ALA A 84 11.27 15.08 19.92
C ALA A 84 11.42 15.67 21.31
N THR A 85 10.49 16.55 21.69
CA THR A 85 10.42 17.17 23.02
C THR A 85 9.31 16.57 23.90
N SER A 86 8.47 15.71 23.32
CA SER A 86 7.34 15.06 23.97
C SER A 86 7.66 13.62 24.39
N ASN A 87 6.71 12.99 25.06
CA ASN A 87 6.77 11.58 25.44
C ASN A 87 7.05 10.68 24.22
N PHE A 88 7.89 9.65 24.41
CA PHE A 88 8.28 8.70 23.35
C PHE A 88 7.08 8.15 22.57
N GLY A 89 6.02 7.67 23.27
CA GLY A 89 4.85 7.10 22.60
C GLY A 89 4.10 8.11 21.74
N VAL A 90 3.98 9.35 22.19
CA VAL A 90 3.34 10.44 21.42
C VAL A 90 4.13 10.72 20.14
N ASN A 91 5.47 10.79 20.21
CA ASN A 91 6.33 11.01 19.05
C ASN A 91 6.22 9.88 18.03
N GLN A 92 6.14 8.63 18.51
CA GLN A 92 5.95 7.48 17.64
C GLN A 92 4.61 7.55 16.88
N VAL A 93 3.53 7.92 17.57
CA VAL A 93 2.19 8.07 16.95
C VAL A 93 2.18 9.24 15.96
N ILE A 94 2.76 10.39 16.30
CA ILE A 94 2.87 11.52 15.36
C ILE A 94 3.67 11.13 14.10
N GLY A 95 4.81 10.45 14.28
CA GLY A 95 5.61 9.95 13.17
C GLY A 95 4.85 8.96 12.28
N GLY A 96 4.08 8.06 12.90
CA GLY A 96 3.25 7.11 12.18
C GLY A 96 2.09 7.78 11.43
N ALA A 97 1.40 8.73 12.05
CA ALA A 97 0.35 9.50 11.41
C ALA A 97 0.88 10.30 10.21
N ALA A 98 2.05 10.93 10.35
CA ALA A 98 2.72 11.62 9.24
C ALA A 98 3.09 10.66 8.10
N PHE A 99 3.58 9.46 8.41
CA PHE A 99 3.90 8.45 7.42
C PHE A 99 2.68 7.98 6.61
N THR A 100 1.46 8.09 7.16
CA THR A 100 0.24 7.67 6.46
C THR A 100 0.06 8.37 5.11
N LEU A 101 0.65 9.57 4.92
CA LEU A 101 0.74 10.26 3.62
C LEU A 101 1.18 9.30 2.50
N ALA A 102 2.17 8.44 2.75
CA ALA A 102 2.69 7.51 1.75
C ALA A 102 1.59 6.60 1.18
N LEU A 103 0.82 5.98 2.06
CA LEU A 103 -0.21 5.02 1.66
C LEU A 103 -1.45 5.73 1.07
N VAL A 104 -1.75 6.95 1.53
CA VAL A 104 -2.78 7.79 0.91
C VAL A 104 -2.43 8.09 -0.54
N LEU A 105 -1.19 8.50 -0.83
CA LEU A 105 -0.71 8.72 -2.19
C LEU A 105 -0.77 7.44 -3.03
N ILE A 106 -0.35 6.30 -2.48
CA ILE A 106 -0.35 5.02 -3.21
C ILE A 106 -1.78 4.58 -3.57
N VAL A 107 -2.71 4.67 -2.61
CA VAL A 107 -4.08 4.13 -2.81
C VAL A 107 -4.96 5.07 -3.62
N ILE A 108 -4.83 6.39 -3.42
CA ILE A 108 -5.72 7.39 -4.05
C ILE A 108 -5.15 7.90 -5.37
N ALA A 109 -3.87 8.27 -5.41
CA ALA A 109 -3.25 8.70 -6.66
C ALA A 109 -2.92 7.52 -7.60
N GLY A 110 -2.85 6.30 -7.05
CA GLY A 110 -2.64 5.07 -7.80
C GLY A 110 -1.17 4.77 -8.06
N ALA A 111 -0.62 3.77 -7.35
CA ALA A 111 0.75 3.32 -7.54
C ALA A 111 0.88 1.82 -7.18
N GLU A 112 1.96 1.17 -7.66
CA GLU A 112 2.20 -0.26 -7.47
C GLU A 112 3.23 -0.48 -6.37
N LEU A 113 2.76 -0.79 -5.17
CA LEU A 113 3.61 -1.05 -4.01
C LEU A 113 3.83 -2.56 -3.83
N PHE A 114 5.09 -2.98 -3.77
CA PHE A 114 5.49 -4.38 -3.58
C PHE A 114 4.79 -5.05 -2.39
N THR A 115 4.80 -4.41 -1.23
CA THR A 115 4.18 -4.94 -0.01
C THR A 115 2.65 -5.02 -0.13
N GLY A 116 2.00 -4.02 -0.72
CA GLY A 116 0.56 -4.04 -0.97
C GLY A 116 0.14 -5.06 -2.03
N ASN A 117 1.02 -5.31 -3.01
CA ASN A 117 0.78 -6.28 -4.08
C ASN A 117 0.84 -7.74 -3.58
N CYS A 118 1.26 -8.00 -2.34
CA CYS A 118 1.08 -9.30 -1.70
C CYS A 118 -0.39 -9.76 -1.69
N LEU A 119 -1.35 -8.85 -1.68
CA LEU A 119 -2.78 -9.17 -1.78
C LEU A 119 -3.18 -9.81 -3.13
N ILE A 120 -2.38 -9.63 -4.20
CA ILE A 120 -2.59 -10.31 -5.49
C ILE A 120 -2.54 -11.83 -5.33
N ALA A 121 -1.87 -12.33 -4.28
CA ALA A 121 -1.85 -13.75 -3.93
C ALA A 121 -3.26 -14.35 -3.76
N MET A 122 -4.26 -13.55 -3.34
CA MET A 122 -5.66 -14.01 -3.28
C MET A 122 -6.18 -14.43 -4.67
N SER A 123 -5.83 -13.68 -5.72
CA SER A 123 -6.22 -14.01 -7.11
C SER A 123 -5.47 -15.24 -7.64
N PHE A 124 -4.20 -15.40 -7.25
CA PHE A 124 -3.40 -16.58 -7.57
C PHE A 124 -3.98 -17.85 -6.89
N MET A 125 -4.23 -17.80 -5.59
CA MET A 125 -4.81 -18.92 -4.84
C MET A 125 -6.24 -19.25 -5.31
N ALA A 126 -7.00 -18.26 -5.78
CA ALA A 126 -8.30 -18.45 -6.41
C ALA A 126 -8.19 -18.94 -7.88
N ARG A 127 -6.98 -19.22 -8.40
CA ARG A 127 -6.68 -19.68 -9.76
C ARG A 127 -7.18 -18.74 -10.88
N LYS A 128 -7.29 -17.44 -10.58
CA LYS A 128 -7.70 -16.41 -11.55
C LYS A 128 -6.53 -15.85 -12.36
N ILE A 129 -5.30 -16.03 -11.88
CA ILE A 129 -4.04 -15.64 -12.53
C ILE A 129 -3.01 -16.76 -12.37
N THR A 130 -1.95 -16.75 -13.21
CA THR A 130 -0.86 -17.72 -13.10
C THR A 130 0.17 -17.29 -12.04
N GLY A 131 0.95 -18.28 -11.55
CA GLY A 131 2.07 -17.99 -10.65
C GLY A 131 3.13 -17.09 -11.29
N ARG A 132 3.29 -17.18 -12.63
CA ARG A 132 4.19 -16.31 -13.40
C ARG A 132 3.72 -14.84 -13.37
N ASP A 133 2.41 -14.59 -13.53
CA ASP A 133 1.86 -13.24 -13.50
C ASP A 133 2.03 -12.63 -12.11
N PHE A 134 1.77 -13.42 -11.06
CA PHE A 134 1.97 -13.00 -9.68
C PHE A 134 3.44 -12.66 -9.39
N ALA A 135 4.37 -13.56 -9.68
CA ALA A 135 5.79 -13.36 -9.46
C ALA A 135 6.33 -12.18 -10.27
N LYS A 136 5.93 -12.07 -11.56
CA LYS A 136 6.28 -10.94 -12.43
C LYS A 136 5.89 -9.60 -11.81
N ASN A 137 4.66 -9.48 -11.33
CA ASN A 137 4.18 -8.23 -10.72
C ASN A 137 5.01 -7.89 -9.47
N LEU A 138 5.26 -8.85 -8.58
CA LEU A 138 6.05 -8.61 -7.36
C LEU A 138 7.49 -8.19 -7.67
N ILE A 139 8.17 -8.89 -8.58
CA ILE A 139 9.57 -8.60 -8.93
C ILE A 139 9.69 -7.20 -9.54
N ILE A 140 8.81 -6.86 -10.49
CA ILE A 140 8.84 -5.54 -11.15
C ILE A 140 8.52 -4.45 -10.13
N SER A 141 7.53 -4.68 -9.25
CA SER A 141 7.18 -3.72 -8.20
C SER A 141 8.33 -3.51 -7.21
N PHE A 142 9.01 -4.57 -6.81
CA PHE A 142 10.18 -4.48 -5.94
C PHE A 142 11.30 -3.62 -6.55
N ILE A 143 11.67 -3.90 -7.80
CA ILE A 143 12.72 -3.17 -8.51
C ILE A 143 12.32 -1.71 -8.71
N GLY A 144 11.10 -1.45 -9.15
CA GLY A 144 10.60 -0.08 -9.33
C GLY A 144 10.55 0.70 -8.02
N ASN A 145 10.07 0.09 -6.93
CA ASN A 145 10.07 0.75 -5.62
C ASN A 145 11.49 1.08 -5.14
N PHE A 146 12.44 0.18 -5.39
CA PHE A 146 13.85 0.41 -5.05
C PHE A 146 14.42 1.63 -5.80
N ILE A 147 14.20 1.70 -7.11
CA ILE A 147 14.64 2.83 -7.93
C ILE A 147 13.98 4.13 -7.47
N GLY A 148 12.67 4.12 -7.21
CA GLY A 148 11.93 5.28 -6.73
C GLY A 148 12.44 5.78 -5.38
N ALA A 149 12.72 4.88 -4.44
CA ALA A 149 13.27 5.21 -3.14
C ALA A 149 14.67 5.84 -3.26
N LEU A 150 15.55 5.26 -4.08
CA LEU A 150 16.89 5.83 -4.32
C LEU A 150 16.85 7.18 -5.05
N THR A 151 15.89 7.37 -5.96
CA THR A 151 15.68 8.66 -6.60
C THR A 151 15.38 9.75 -5.57
N LEU A 152 14.55 9.44 -4.56
CA LEU A 152 14.27 10.41 -3.50
C LEU A 152 15.47 10.62 -2.56
N VAL A 153 16.30 9.61 -2.32
CA VAL A 153 17.58 9.81 -1.60
C VAL A 153 18.40 10.90 -2.28
N LEU A 154 18.55 10.81 -3.62
CA LEU A 154 19.30 11.80 -4.40
C LEU A 154 18.69 13.21 -4.29
N TRP A 155 17.38 13.34 -4.39
CA TRP A 155 16.72 14.65 -4.35
C TRP A 155 16.74 15.26 -2.95
N ILE A 156 16.47 14.50 -1.91
CA ILE A 156 16.54 14.99 -0.51
C ILE A 156 17.98 15.36 -0.14
N TYR A 157 18.98 14.57 -0.57
CA TYR A 157 20.38 14.92 -0.35
C TYR A 157 20.75 16.27 -0.97
N ASN A 158 20.38 16.50 -2.25
CA ASN A 158 20.68 17.74 -2.95
C ASN A 158 19.87 18.93 -2.44
N SER A 159 18.65 18.71 -1.91
CA SER A 159 17.84 19.78 -1.30
C SER A 159 18.40 20.29 0.01
N LYS A 160 19.35 19.58 0.60
CA LYS A 160 19.95 19.85 1.92
C LYS A 160 18.95 19.94 3.07
N GLN A 161 17.73 19.41 2.91
CA GLN A 161 16.73 19.40 3.98
C GLN A 161 17.22 18.67 5.24
N TRP A 162 18.08 17.67 5.08
CA TRP A 162 18.72 16.95 6.19
C TRP A 162 19.55 17.85 7.12
N ALA A 163 19.91 19.07 6.70
CA ALA A 163 20.62 20.05 7.52
C ALA A 163 19.69 20.84 8.47
N PHE A 164 18.39 20.64 8.42
CA PHE A 164 17.43 21.32 9.30
C PHE A 164 17.75 21.10 10.77
N SER A 165 17.41 22.10 11.58
CA SER A 165 17.65 22.12 13.05
C SER A 165 19.11 21.84 13.40
N ASN A 166 20.05 22.55 12.75
CA ASN A 166 21.48 22.35 12.96
C ASN A 166 21.92 20.88 12.81
N TYR A 167 21.49 20.27 11.69
CA TYR A 167 21.80 18.89 11.30
C TYR A 167 21.13 17.79 12.16
N LEU A 168 20.24 18.12 13.10
CA LEU A 168 19.57 17.12 13.93
C LEU A 168 18.68 16.18 13.11
N LEU A 169 18.06 16.65 12.01
CA LEU A 169 17.31 15.78 11.10
C LEU A 169 18.21 14.73 10.43
N GLY A 170 19.39 15.15 9.96
CA GLY A 170 20.38 14.23 9.39
C GLY A 170 20.89 13.23 10.42
N ALA A 171 21.19 13.72 11.63
CA ALA A 171 21.60 12.86 12.73
C ALA A 171 20.55 11.78 13.04
N LYS A 172 19.27 12.15 13.14
CA LYS A 172 18.19 11.19 13.34
C LYS A 172 18.09 10.16 12.22
N ILE A 173 18.22 10.56 10.96
CA ILE A 173 18.19 9.64 9.80
C ILE A 173 19.33 8.63 9.89
N VAL A 174 20.55 9.07 10.19
CA VAL A 174 21.72 8.19 10.33
C VAL A 174 21.53 7.21 11.47
N LEU A 175 21.10 7.67 12.64
CA LEU A 175 20.89 6.81 13.81
C LEU A 175 19.78 5.78 13.56
N ALA A 176 18.65 6.21 13.01
CA ALA A 176 17.56 5.30 12.66
C ALA A 176 17.98 4.26 11.62
N ALA A 177 18.78 4.65 10.63
CA ALA A 177 19.36 3.72 9.65
C ALA A 177 20.30 2.71 10.30
N ASN A 178 21.15 3.20 11.22
CA ASN A 178 22.09 2.35 11.95
C ASN A 178 21.39 1.32 12.85
N ASP A 179 20.32 1.73 13.55
CA ASP A 179 19.53 0.80 14.36
C ASP A 179 18.96 -0.35 13.51
N LYS A 180 18.54 -0.06 12.28
CA LYS A 180 17.93 -1.06 11.38
C LYS A 180 18.93 -2.10 10.87
N VAL A 181 20.13 -1.69 10.52
CA VAL A 181 21.17 -2.63 10.03
C VAL A 181 21.79 -3.47 11.14
N ASN A 182 21.56 -3.13 12.41
CA ASN A 182 22.03 -3.87 13.57
C ASN A 182 20.96 -4.78 14.20
N LEU A 183 19.79 -4.93 13.58
CA LEU A 183 18.80 -5.91 14.00
C LEU A 183 19.28 -7.33 13.69
N SER A 184 19.07 -8.26 14.63
CA SER A 184 19.27 -9.67 14.32
C SER A 184 18.25 -10.14 13.26
N PHE A 185 18.62 -11.17 12.48
CA PHE A 185 17.75 -11.72 11.41
C PHE A 185 16.33 -12.02 11.90
N GLY A 186 16.21 -12.73 13.05
CA GLY A 186 14.89 -13.10 13.59
C GLY A 186 14.05 -11.89 13.98
N VAL A 187 14.66 -10.83 14.55
CA VAL A 187 13.97 -9.60 14.91
C VAL A 187 13.53 -8.84 13.65
N ALA A 188 14.41 -8.67 12.67
CA ALA A 188 14.11 -8.00 11.42
C ALA A 188 13.00 -8.72 10.63
N PHE A 189 13.07 -10.06 10.53
CA PHE A 189 12.05 -10.90 9.94
C PHE A 189 10.68 -10.74 10.63
N THR A 190 10.63 -10.90 11.96
CA THR A 190 9.36 -10.84 12.71
C THR A 190 8.74 -9.45 12.64
N ARG A 191 9.54 -8.38 12.77
CA ARG A 191 9.05 -7.01 12.55
C ARG A 191 8.56 -6.81 11.13
N GLY A 192 9.20 -7.44 10.14
CA GLY A 192 8.74 -7.47 8.74
C GLY A 192 7.38 -8.14 8.58
N VAL A 193 7.16 -9.29 9.23
CA VAL A 193 5.86 -10.01 9.23
C VAL A 193 4.75 -9.10 9.74
N LEU A 194 4.92 -8.52 10.93
CA LEU A 194 3.92 -7.66 11.56
C LEU A 194 3.66 -6.39 10.74
N CYS A 195 4.71 -5.81 10.15
CA CYS A 195 4.59 -4.65 9.29
C CYS A 195 3.66 -4.91 8.11
N ASN A 196 3.97 -5.93 7.30
CA ASN A 196 3.19 -6.13 6.07
C ASN A 196 1.82 -6.75 6.32
N ALA A 197 1.59 -7.40 7.44
CA ALA A 197 0.24 -7.73 7.88
C ALA A 197 -0.60 -6.45 8.03
N LEU A 198 -0.07 -5.40 8.68
CA LEU A 198 -0.78 -4.13 8.85
C LEU A 198 -0.92 -3.34 7.53
N VAL A 199 0.09 -3.34 6.66
CA VAL A 199 -0.04 -2.72 5.32
C VAL A 199 -1.16 -3.37 4.53
N CYS A 200 -1.17 -4.70 4.46
CA CYS A 200 -2.21 -5.44 3.74
C CYS A 200 -3.60 -5.25 4.37
N LEU A 201 -3.70 -5.20 5.71
CA LEU A 201 -4.95 -4.89 6.40
C LEU A 201 -5.42 -3.46 6.10
N GLY A 202 -4.53 -2.47 6.11
CA GLY A 202 -4.87 -1.08 5.75
C GLY A 202 -5.44 -0.98 4.33
N ILE A 203 -4.80 -1.65 3.37
CA ILE A 203 -5.30 -1.72 1.99
C ILE A 203 -6.62 -2.50 1.91
N TRP A 204 -6.73 -3.61 2.64
CA TRP A 204 -7.97 -4.37 2.75
C TRP A 204 -9.14 -3.51 3.24
N LEU A 205 -8.94 -2.75 4.31
CA LEU A 205 -9.95 -1.84 4.85
C LEU A 205 -10.38 -0.76 3.82
N CYS A 206 -9.47 -0.28 2.96
CA CYS A 206 -9.82 0.64 1.89
C CYS A 206 -10.85 0.07 0.90
N TYR A 207 -10.93 -1.27 0.75
CA TYR A 207 -11.94 -1.90 -0.12
C TYR A 207 -13.34 -1.91 0.49
N SER A 208 -13.50 -1.64 1.78
CA SER A 208 -14.81 -1.43 2.39
C SER A 208 -15.36 -0.03 2.08
N GLY A 209 -14.47 0.95 1.92
CA GLY A 209 -14.82 2.34 1.73
C GLY A 209 -15.45 2.65 0.37
N ARG A 210 -16.32 3.66 0.34
CA ARG A 210 -17.03 4.16 -0.83
C ARG A 210 -16.53 5.51 -1.32
N SER A 211 -15.85 6.25 -0.45
CA SER A 211 -15.28 7.57 -0.72
C SER A 211 -13.76 7.58 -0.51
N ASN A 212 -13.10 8.65 -0.96
CA ASN A 212 -11.69 8.85 -0.65
C ASN A 212 -11.45 9.11 0.84
N LEU A 213 -12.40 9.78 1.52
CA LEU A 213 -12.32 10.01 2.96
C LEU A 213 -12.31 8.68 3.74
N ASP A 214 -13.18 7.74 3.37
CA ASP A 214 -13.21 6.42 3.99
C ASP A 214 -11.86 5.72 3.86
N LYS A 215 -11.21 5.81 2.69
CA LYS A 215 -9.90 5.20 2.45
C LYS A 215 -8.79 5.85 3.28
N ILE A 216 -8.81 7.19 3.41
CA ILE A 216 -7.85 7.93 4.23
C ILE A 216 -7.97 7.49 5.69
N LEU A 217 -9.20 7.44 6.23
CA LEU A 217 -9.44 7.00 7.61
C LEU A 217 -9.11 5.53 7.82
N ALA A 218 -9.39 4.67 6.84
CA ALA A 218 -9.06 3.24 6.88
C ALA A 218 -7.54 2.98 6.94
N LEU A 219 -6.74 3.84 6.30
CA LEU A 219 -5.28 3.74 6.33
C LEU A 219 -4.68 4.29 7.64
N LEU A 220 -5.30 5.30 8.24
CA LEU A 220 -4.69 6.08 9.32
C LEU A 220 -4.15 5.20 10.44
N TRP A 221 -4.99 4.37 11.05
CA TRP A 221 -4.58 3.61 12.23
C TRP A 221 -3.66 2.42 11.93
N PRO A 222 -3.90 1.56 10.93
CA PRO A 222 -2.97 0.48 10.62
C PRO A 222 -1.57 0.99 10.25
N ILE A 223 -1.49 2.09 9.49
CA ILE A 223 -0.22 2.66 9.06
C ILE A 223 0.47 3.42 10.21
N THR A 224 -0.28 4.15 11.03
CA THR A 224 0.27 4.73 12.25
C THR A 224 0.85 3.66 13.17
N CYS A 225 0.13 2.57 13.37
CA CYS A 225 0.54 1.46 14.23
C CYS A 225 1.87 0.83 13.76
N LEU A 226 2.02 0.53 12.47
CA LEU A 226 3.24 -0.13 11.98
C LEU A 226 4.51 0.72 12.20
N ILE A 227 4.42 2.04 12.05
CA ILE A 227 5.55 2.95 12.28
C ILE A 227 5.76 3.16 13.79
N ALA A 228 4.69 3.41 14.53
CA ALA A 228 4.76 3.67 15.96
C ALA A 228 5.34 2.47 16.73
N CYS A 229 5.04 1.25 16.32
CA CYS A 229 5.58 0.02 16.90
C CYS A 229 7.01 -0.33 16.41
N GLY A 230 7.59 0.45 15.50
CA GLY A 230 8.93 0.21 14.97
C GLY A 230 9.04 -1.06 14.11
N PHE A 231 7.97 -1.41 13.37
CA PHE A 231 7.98 -2.56 12.46
C PHE A 231 8.76 -2.25 11.19
N GLU A 232 9.24 -3.31 10.51
CA GLU A 232 10.19 -3.21 9.43
C GLU A 232 9.51 -3.29 8.05
N HIS A 233 9.61 -2.20 7.29
CA HIS A 233 9.06 -2.11 5.93
C HIS A 233 10.19 -2.01 4.90
N CYS A 234 10.32 -3.02 4.03
CA CYS A 234 11.45 -3.10 3.10
C CYS A 234 11.59 -1.85 2.21
N VAL A 235 10.48 -1.28 1.70
CA VAL A 235 10.54 -0.09 0.82
C VAL A 235 10.88 1.19 1.61
N VAL A 236 10.50 1.31 2.88
CA VAL A 236 10.99 2.38 3.78
C VAL A 236 12.49 2.26 3.94
N ASN A 237 12.99 1.05 4.18
CA ASN A 237 14.41 0.79 4.37
C ASN A 237 15.22 1.04 3.09
N MET A 238 14.64 0.86 1.90
CA MET A 238 15.25 1.23 0.61
C MET A 238 15.55 2.72 0.46
N TRP A 239 14.87 3.58 1.23
CA TRP A 239 15.16 5.00 1.30
C TRP A 239 16.00 5.35 2.53
N LEU A 240 15.58 4.91 3.73
CA LEU A 240 16.14 5.35 5.01
C LEU A 240 17.61 4.92 5.17
N ILE A 241 17.91 3.65 4.86
CA ILE A 241 19.27 3.14 5.06
C ILE A 241 20.26 3.73 4.05
N PRO A 242 19.97 3.78 2.73
CA PRO A 242 20.84 4.48 1.79
C PRO A 242 21.01 5.97 2.12
N MET A 243 19.96 6.66 2.58
CA MET A 243 20.09 8.06 3.03
C MET A 243 21.04 8.19 4.23
N GLY A 244 20.91 7.31 5.22
CA GLY A 244 21.83 7.24 6.35
C GLY A 244 23.29 6.98 5.92
N ILE A 245 23.51 6.06 4.98
CA ILE A 245 24.83 5.76 4.40
C ILE A 245 25.45 6.99 3.75
N VAL A 246 24.69 7.73 2.96
CA VAL A 246 25.18 8.96 2.29
C VAL A 246 25.51 10.04 3.33
N LEU A 247 24.71 10.18 4.38
CA LEU A 247 24.88 11.23 5.39
C LEU A 247 25.95 10.91 6.43
N LYS A 248 26.29 9.64 6.68
CA LYS A 248 27.30 9.29 7.70
C LYS A 248 28.71 9.82 7.43
N GLY A 249 29.01 10.23 6.21
CA GLY A 249 30.27 10.88 5.83
C GLY A 249 30.30 12.38 6.09
N ASN A 250 29.19 13.01 6.49
CA ASN A 250 29.11 14.45 6.69
C ASN A 250 29.55 14.84 8.13
N SER A 251 30.60 15.64 8.26
CA SER A 251 31.16 16.04 9.55
C SER A 251 30.17 16.78 10.45
N SER A 252 29.31 17.64 9.87
CA SER A 252 28.30 18.37 10.67
C SER A 252 27.21 17.45 11.20
N VAL A 253 26.81 16.42 10.41
CA VAL A 253 25.87 15.39 10.87
C VAL A 253 26.49 14.54 11.99
N LEU A 254 27.77 14.15 11.85
CA LEU A 254 28.49 13.41 12.90
C LEU A 254 28.62 14.23 14.19
N ALA A 255 28.93 15.52 14.09
CA ALA A 255 28.97 16.42 15.25
C ALA A 255 27.60 16.56 15.93
N ALA A 256 26.50 16.55 15.14
CA ALA A 256 25.13 16.55 15.69
C ALA A 256 24.82 15.24 16.40
N ILE A 257 25.23 14.09 15.86
CA ILE A 257 25.08 12.77 16.52
C ILE A 257 25.81 12.77 17.86
N GLU A 258 27.07 13.22 17.88
CA GLU A 258 27.90 13.23 19.10
C GLU A 258 27.27 14.08 20.19
N LYS A 259 26.62 15.20 19.86
CA LYS A 259 25.89 16.03 20.83
C LYS A 259 24.64 15.36 21.40
N VAL A 260 23.95 14.50 20.64
CA VAL A 260 22.69 13.87 21.06
C VAL A 260 22.91 12.64 21.92
N GLN A 261 23.85 11.77 21.53
CA GLN A 261 24.03 10.46 22.19
C GLN A 261 25.50 10.03 22.38
N GLY A 262 26.45 10.92 22.08
CA GLY A 262 27.87 10.56 22.10
C GLY A 262 28.32 9.85 20.82
N LYS A 263 29.49 9.20 20.88
CA LYS A 263 30.02 8.48 19.71
C LYS A 263 29.15 7.27 19.36
N ALA A 264 28.67 7.23 18.14
CA ALA A 264 27.93 6.08 17.61
C ALA A 264 28.86 5.19 16.78
N ASP A 265 28.74 3.88 16.94
CA ASP A 265 29.38 2.93 16.03
C ASP A 265 28.50 2.80 14.75
N LEU A 266 29.02 3.29 13.64
CA LEU A 266 28.40 3.27 12.33
C LEU A 266 29.08 2.28 11.37
N SER A 267 29.91 1.37 11.89
CA SER A 267 30.71 0.44 11.08
C SER A 267 29.84 -0.48 10.21
N ASN A 268 28.71 -0.97 10.76
CA ASN A 268 27.78 -1.83 10.04
C ASN A 268 26.81 -1.08 9.12
N LEU A 269 26.77 0.26 9.17
CA LEU A 269 25.94 1.06 8.24
C LEU A 269 26.58 1.11 6.86
N THR A 270 26.56 -0.01 6.15
CA THR A 270 27.14 -0.23 4.82
C THR A 270 26.07 -0.61 3.81
N PHE A 271 26.35 -0.36 2.52
CA PHE A 271 25.36 -0.68 1.48
C PHE A 271 25.18 -2.19 1.29
N PHE A 272 26.28 -2.95 1.21
CA PHE A 272 26.17 -4.36 0.86
C PHE A 272 25.83 -5.23 2.09
N ASN A 273 26.65 -5.22 3.12
CA ASN A 273 26.44 -6.06 4.30
C ASN A 273 25.25 -5.55 5.12
N GLY A 274 25.34 -4.36 5.69
CA GLY A 274 24.32 -3.84 6.60
C GLY A 274 22.95 -3.67 5.94
N PHE A 275 22.89 -3.01 4.75
CA PHE A 275 21.60 -2.77 4.10
C PHE A 275 21.07 -3.99 3.36
N MET A 276 21.82 -4.54 2.38
CA MET A 276 21.26 -5.58 1.51
C MET A 276 21.10 -6.92 2.26
N ILE A 277 22.11 -7.33 3.03
CA ILE A 277 22.14 -8.66 3.66
C ILE A 277 21.47 -8.64 5.05
N ASP A 278 21.95 -7.79 5.96
CA ASP A 278 21.53 -7.84 7.36
C ASP A 278 20.13 -7.28 7.59
N ASN A 279 19.67 -6.33 6.73
CA ASN A 279 18.35 -5.76 6.86
C ASN A 279 17.38 -6.17 5.74
N LEU A 280 17.70 -5.90 4.47
CA LEU A 280 16.71 -6.01 3.38
C LEU A 280 16.23 -7.45 3.18
N VAL A 281 17.14 -8.43 3.23
CA VAL A 281 16.80 -9.86 3.06
C VAL A 281 15.80 -10.33 4.12
N PRO A 282 16.08 -10.27 5.44
CA PRO A 282 15.12 -10.72 6.44
C PRO A 282 13.82 -9.93 6.42
N VAL A 283 13.86 -8.63 6.17
CA VAL A 283 12.67 -7.78 6.14
C VAL A 283 11.79 -8.12 4.93
N VAL A 284 12.36 -8.33 3.74
CA VAL A 284 11.59 -8.76 2.55
C VAL A 284 10.90 -10.10 2.79
N LEU A 285 11.64 -11.08 3.32
CA LEU A 285 11.05 -12.39 3.64
C LEU A 285 9.92 -12.27 4.66
N GLY A 286 10.11 -11.45 5.70
CA GLY A 286 9.08 -11.14 6.68
C GLY A 286 7.85 -10.46 6.06
N ASN A 287 8.08 -9.44 5.23
CA ASN A 287 6.98 -8.73 4.54
C ASN A 287 6.18 -9.68 3.63
N LEU A 288 6.86 -10.54 2.85
CA LEU A 288 6.18 -11.53 2.02
C LEU A 288 5.35 -12.50 2.87
N PHE A 289 5.91 -13.02 3.95
CA PHE A 289 5.18 -13.93 4.84
C PHE A 289 3.94 -13.26 5.45
N GLY A 290 4.10 -12.05 6.01
CA GLY A 290 3.00 -11.30 6.62
C GLY A 290 1.86 -11.00 5.64
N GLY A 291 2.21 -10.51 4.45
CA GLY A 291 1.20 -10.13 3.44
C GLY A 291 0.56 -11.33 2.74
N ILE A 292 1.37 -12.30 2.29
CA ILE A 292 0.89 -13.43 1.49
C ILE A 292 0.23 -14.51 2.37
N VAL A 293 0.91 -14.90 3.46
CA VAL A 293 0.45 -16.04 4.26
C VAL A 293 -0.61 -15.59 5.27
N LEU A 294 -0.29 -14.59 6.11
CA LEU A 294 -1.17 -14.21 7.21
C LEU A 294 -2.41 -13.44 6.73
N ILE A 295 -2.30 -12.58 5.72
CA ILE A 295 -3.45 -11.78 5.28
C ILE A 295 -4.08 -12.36 4.02
N ALA A 296 -3.39 -12.39 2.88
CA ALA A 296 -3.98 -12.86 1.64
C ALA A 296 -4.43 -14.33 1.74
N GLY A 297 -3.63 -15.20 2.34
CA GLY A 297 -3.92 -16.63 2.52
C GLY A 297 -5.12 -16.87 3.42
N VAL A 298 -5.18 -16.20 4.57
CA VAL A 298 -6.29 -16.35 5.54
C VAL A 298 -7.60 -15.83 4.94
N TYR A 299 -7.61 -14.62 4.33
CA TYR A 299 -8.84 -14.10 3.74
C TYR A 299 -9.29 -14.85 2.49
N TRP A 300 -8.36 -15.38 1.68
CA TRP A 300 -8.70 -16.29 0.61
C TRP A 300 -9.35 -17.57 1.15
N PHE A 301 -8.78 -18.16 2.19
CA PHE A 301 -9.29 -19.39 2.79
C PHE A 301 -10.71 -19.21 3.34
N ILE A 302 -11.00 -18.08 3.97
CA ILE A 302 -12.30 -17.78 4.59
C ILE A 302 -13.36 -17.45 3.52
N TYR A 303 -13.02 -16.59 2.54
CA TYR A 303 -14.04 -15.97 1.68
C TYR A 303 -14.01 -16.45 0.23
N LEU A 304 -12.86 -16.88 -0.31
CA LEU A 304 -12.72 -17.19 -1.73
C LEU A 304 -12.45 -18.67 -2.02
N ARG A 305 -12.22 -19.49 -1.01
CA ARG A 305 -12.04 -20.93 -1.20
C ARG A 305 -13.35 -21.55 -1.71
N PRO A 306 -13.32 -22.37 -2.80
CA PRO A 306 -14.52 -23.08 -3.25
C PRO A 306 -15.08 -23.93 -2.10
N SER A 307 -16.31 -23.66 -1.67
CA SER A 307 -16.99 -24.57 -0.76
C SER A 307 -17.24 -25.89 -1.49
N LYS A 308 -16.80 -27.01 -0.92
CA LYS A 308 -17.34 -28.30 -1.37
C LYS A 308 -18.85 -28.23 -1.16
N LYS A 309 -19.62 -28.25 -2.24
CA LYS A 309 -21.06 -28.52 -2.12
C LYS A 309 -21.15 -29.90 -1.47
N ILE A 310 -21.60 -29.92 -0.22
CA ILE A 310 -22.00 -31.16 0.49
C ILE A 310 -23.28 -31.65 -0.16
#